data_ec76a74a064a495dd25a0fd58a6f2251
#
_entry.id   ec76a74a064a495dd25a0fd58a6f2251
#
_cell.length_a   1.000
_cell.length_b   1.000
_cell.length_c   1.000
_cell.angle_alpha   90.00
_cell.angle_beta   90.00
_cell.angle_gamma   90.00
#
_symmetry.space_group_name_H-M   'P 1'
#
loop_
_entity.id
_entity.type
_entity.pdbx_description
1 polymer ?
#
loop_
_entity_poly.entity_id
_entity_poly.type
_entity_poly.pdbx_seq_one_letter_code
_entity_poly.pdbx_strand_id
1 'polypeptide(L)'
;MLKKIIIASAGILLIANTLVIVMLYSNDKKTGFIDYNTVYNNCKLKLSLEKDLERLTTKRKSELDSLQLQLSFLSQEVSGPNSSSTKLSEFENQKNRFLGLQQQYEQENMRLKEAYFTQIRKEINDKSQAFAAAKGYDYFFAAVGDGALMYGAETEDVTKEFQEYLDKN
;
A
#
# COMPACT_ATOMS: atom_id res chain seq x y z
N MET A 1 -41.02 49.02 -35.79
CA MET A 1 -39.58 48.92 -35.53
C MET A 1 -39.31 48.54 -34.03
N LEU A 2 -39.92 49.20 -33.08
CA LEU A 2 -39.71 49.01 -31.64
C LEU A 2 -39.86 47.51 -31.15
N LYS A 3 -40.93 46.79 -31.58
CA LYS A 3 -41.16 45.39 -31.24
C LYS A 3 -40.04 44.45 -31.71
N LYS A 4 -39.47 44.69 -32.89
CA LYS A 4 -38.34 43.87 -33.42
C LYS A 4 -37.05 44.10 -32.60
N ILE A 5 -36.83 45.33 -32.12
CA ILE A 5 -35.67 45.67 -31.27
C ILE A 5 -35.81 45.04 -29.91
N ILE A 6 -37.01 45.03 -29.31
CA ILE A 6 -37.29 44.40 -28.00
C ILE A 6 -37.10 42.88 -28.08
N ILE A 7 -37.55 42.24 -29.17
CA ILE A 7 -37.38 40.79 -29.35
C ILE A 7 -35.90 40.44 -29.53
N ALA A 8 -35.14 41.24 -30.29
CA ALA A 8 -33.72 41.03 -30.49
C ALA A 8 -32.92 41.22 -29.17
N SER A 9 -33.25 42.25 -28.38
CA SER A 9 -32.60 42.46 -27.07
C SER A 9 -32.91 41.38 -26.05
N ALA A 10 -34.15 40.86 -26.02
CA ALA A 10 -34.52 39.72 -25.19
C ALA A 10 -33.80 38.42 -25.59
N GLY A 11 -33.60 38.19 -26.89
CA GLY A 11 -32.82 37.06 -27.39
C GLY A 11 -31.34 37.11 -26.98
N ILE A 12 -30.72 38.30 -27.07
CA ILE A 12 -29.32 38.51 -26.65
C ILE A 12 -29.18 38.31 -25.14
N LEU A 13 -30.14 38.77 -24.35
CA LEU A 13 -30.13 38.58 -22.87
C LEU A 13 -30.26 37.11 -22.45
N LEU A 14 -31.09 36.33 -23.18
CA LEU A 14 -31.23 34.90 -22.95
C LEU A 14 -29.93 34.15 -23.27
N ILE A 15 -29.27 34.48 -24.39
CA ILE A 15 -27.98 33.86 -24.76
C ILE A 15 -26.90 34.23 -23.74
N ALA A 16 -26.86 35.47 -23.28
CA ALA A 16 -25.89 35.91 -22.26
C ALA A 16 -26.12 35.16 -20.92
N ASN A 17 -27.38 35.00 -20.46
CA ASN A 17 -27.69 34.25 -19.27
C ASN A 17 -27.32 32.75 -19.40
N THR A 18 -27.59 32.12 -20.54
CA THR A 18 -27.19 30.71 -20.75
C THR A 18 -25.69 30.55 -20.78
N LEU A 19 -24.93 31.48 -21.35
CA LEU A 19 -23.47 31.48 -21.32
C LEU A 19 -22.92 31.62 -19.86
N VAL A 20 -23.50 32.50 -19.06
CA VAL A 20 -23.10 32.68 -17.65
C VAL A 20 -23.43 31.45 -16.86
N ILE A 21 -24.59 30.83 -17.05
CA ILE A 21 -24.96 29.56 -16.37
C ILE A 21 -23.97 28.44 -16.75
N VAL A 22 -23.65 28.30 -18.03
CA VAL A 22 -22.66 27.32 -18.51
C VAL A 22 -21.29 27.60 -17.91
N MET A 23 -20.84 28.84 -17.82
CA MET A 23 -19.57 29.20 -17.18
C MET A 23 -19.55 28.90 -15.70
N LEU A 24 -20.65 29.13 -14.97
CA LEU A 24 -20.74 28.82 -13.54
C LEU A 24 -20.73 27.29 -13.29
N TYR A 25 -21.47 26.52 -14.09
CA TYR A 25 -21.47 25.06 -13.99
C TYR A 25 -20.18 24.41 -14.49
N SER A 26 -19.47 25.04 -15.42
CA SER A 26 -18.20 24.52 -15.95
C SER A 26 -17.01 24.74 -15.02
N ASN A 27 -17.19 25.48 -13.93
CA ASN A 27 -16.12 25.83 -13.00
C ASN A 27 -16.16 24.99 -11.71
N ASP A 28 -17.10 24.04 -11.62
CA ASP A 28 -17.17 23.12 -10.49
C ASP A 28 -15.99 22.12 -10.57
N LYS A 29 -15.12 22.19 -9.58
CA LYS A 29 -13.98 21.28 -9.46
C LYS A 29 -14.46 19.88 -9.11
N LYS A 30 -14.13 18.92 -9.96
CA LYS A 30 -14.46 17.52 -9.68
C LYS A 30 -13.51 16.97 -8.62
N THR A 31 -14.07 16.59 -7.49
CA THR A 31 -13.33 16.00 -6.39
C THR A 31 -13.74 14.55 -6.19
N GLY A 32 -12.88 13.78 -5.53
CA GLY A 32 -13.16 12.44 -5.11
C GLY A 32 -12.16 11.98 -4.05
N PHE A 33 -12.55 11.01 -3.24
CA PHE A 33 -11.65 10.42 -2.26
C PHE A 33 -11.81 8.90 -2.18
N ILE A 34 -10.78 8.27 -1.63
CA ILE A 34 -10.77 6.84 -1.31
C ILE A 34 -10.47 6.62 0.16
N ASP A 35 -11.06 5.59 0.76
CA ASP A 35 -10.55 4.99 1.99
C ASP A 35 -9.26 4.23 1.67
N TYR A 36 -8.13 4.88 1.99
CA TYR A 36 -6.82 4.31 1.70
C TYR A 36 -6.57 2.98 2.41
N ASN A 37 -7.07 2.83 3.64
CA ASN A 37 -6.88 1.61 4.41
C ASN A 37 -7.60 0.43 3.76
N THR A 38 -8.83 0.66 3.29
CA THR A 38 -9.60 -0.34 2.54
C THR A 38 -8.88 -0.72 1.25
N VAL A 39 -8.43 0.25 0.46
CA VAL A 39 -7.69 0.01 -0.78
C VAL A 39 -6.38 -0.73 -0.52
N TYR A 40 -5.60 -0.28 0.47
CA TYR A 40 -4.33 -0.91 0.84
C TYR A 40 -4.51 -2.37 1.25
N ASN A 41 -5.52 -2.65 2.09
CA ASN A 41 -5.76 -4.01 2.59
C ASN A 41 -6.26 -4.98 1.51
N ASN A 42 -6.94 -4.48 0.49
CA ASN A 42 -7.43 -5.29 -0.63
C ASN A 42 -6.53 -5.27 -1.87
N CYS A 43 -5.39 -4.57 -1.82
CA CYS A 43 -4.45 -4.48 -2.94
C CYS A 43 -3.85 -5.88 -3.25
N LYS A 44 -4.02 -6.36 -4.48
CA LYS A 44 -3.51 -7.67 -4.91
C LYS A 44 -2.00 -7.80 -4.76
N LEU A 45 -1.28 -6.73 -5.05
CA LEU A 45 0.17 -6.70 -4.86
C LEU A 45 0.53 -6.93 -3.39
N LYS A 46 -0.16 -6.26 -2.45
CA LYS A 46 0.03 -6.47 -1.00
C LYS A 46 -0.18 -7.92 -0.63
N LEU A 47 -1.31 -8.50 -1.03
CA LEU A 47 -1.65 -9.89 -0.70
C LEU A 47 -0.60 -10.88 -1.23
N SER A 48 -0.08 -10.65 -2.44
CA SER A 48 0.99 -11.45 -3.03
C SER A 48 2.30 -11.34 -2.26
N LEU A 49 2.72 -10.10 -1.95
CA LEU A 49 3.98 -9.85 -1.24
C LEU A 49 3.94 -10.35 0.21
N GLU A 50 2.81 -10.25 0.89
CA GLU A 50 2.61 -10.82 2.23
C GLU A 50 2.73 -12.34 2.22
N LYS A 51 2.13 -13.00 1.23
CA LYS A 51 2.26 -14.46 1.06
C LYS A 51 3.70 -14.89 0.79
N ASP A 52 4.44 -14.14 -0.02
CA ASP A 52 5.86 -14.41 -0.27
C ASP A 52 6.70 -14.21 0.98
N LEU A 53 6.43 -13.17 1.76
CA LEU A 53 7.10 -12.92 3.03
C LEU A 53 6.81 -14.02 4.05
N GLU A 54 5.57 -14.46 4.16
CA GLU A 54 5.16 -15.56 5.04
C GLU A 54 5.91 -16.86 4.69
N ARG A 55 5.94 -17.21 3.40
CA ARG A 55 6.68 -18.38 2.91
C ARG A 55 8.17 -18.31 3.25
N LEU A 56 8.78 -17.15 3.05
CA LEU A 56 10.20 -16.93 3.34
C LEU A 56 10.49 -17.01 4.84
N THR A 57 9.68 -16.35 5.66
CA THR A 57 9.85 -16.35 7.12
C THR A 57 9.61 -17.72 7.72
N THR A 58 8.65 -18.48 7.21
CA THR A 58 8.41 -19.87 7.61
C THR A 58 9.61 -20.76 7.29
N LYS A 59 10.19 -20.63 6.09
CA LYS A 59 11.40 -21.37 5.72
C LYS A 59 12.59 -21.04 6.63
N ARG A 60 12.83 -19.76 6.88
CA ARG A 60 13.91 -19.27 7.77
C ARG A 60 13.72 -19.77 9.20
N LYS A 61 12.48 -19.74 9.69
CA LYS A 61 12.15 -20.30 11.01
C LYS A 61 12.47 -21.79 11.08
N SER A 62 12.03 -22.58 10.11
CA SER A 62 12.32 -24.02 10.06
C SER A 62 13.83 -24.33 10.05
N GLU A 63 14.62 -23.52 9.35
CA GLU A 63 16.08 -23.64 9.36
C GLU A 63 16.69 -23.34 10.73
N LEU A 64 16.25 -22.25 11.37
CA LEU A 64 16.69 -21.92 12.73
C LEU A 64 16.27 -22.97 13.76
N ASP A 65 15.05 -23.49 13.68
CA ASP A 65 14.56 -24.56 14.55
C ASP A 65 15.41 -25.84 14.40
N SER A 66 15.79 -26.19 13.17
CA SER A 66 16.69 -27.32 12.90
C SER A 66 18.09 -27.11 13.50
N LEU A 67 18.66 -25.91 13.34
CA LEU A 67 19.96 -25.58 13.93
C LEU A 67 19.90 -25.57 15.46
N GLN A 68 18.82 -25.07 16.04
CA GLN A 68 18.60 -25.07 17.49
C GLN A 68 18.55 -26.52 18.05
N LEU A 69 17.87 -27.42 17.33
CA LEU A 69 17.83 -28.82 17.70
C LEU A 69 19.23 -29.46 17.66
N GLN A 70 20.02 -29.20 16.62
CA GLN A 70 21.41 -29.68 16.52
C GLN A 70 22.28 -29.15 17.68
N LEU A 71 22.12 -27.86 18.03
CA LEU A 71 22.81 -27.23 19.15
C LEU A 71 22.45 -27.91 20.50
N SER A 72 21.18 -28.29 20.65
CA SER A 72 20.75 -28.99 21.89
C SER A 72 21.44 -30.35 22.06
N PHE A 73 21.61 -31.10 20.96
CA PHE A 73 22.36 -32.39 21.00
C PHE A 73 23.84 -32.16 21.27
N LEU A 74 24.49 -31.21 20.57
CA LEU A 74 25.89 -30.90 20.82
C LEU A 74 26.14 -30.40 22.26
N SER A 75 25.22 -29.62 22.82
CA SER A 75 25.29 -29.16 24.21
C SER A 75 25.29 -30.34 25.21
N GLN A 76 24.48 -31.37 24.96
CA GLN A 76 24.46 -32.58 25.78
C GLN A 76 25.78 -33.37 25.65
N GLU A 77 26.32 -33.47 24.43
CA GLU A 77 27.60 -34.18 24.22
C GLU A 77 28.79 -33.45 24.86
N VAL A 78 28.81 -32.14 24.83
CA VAL A 78 29.87 -31.32 25.47
C VAL A 78 29.78 -31.37 26.99
N SER A 79 28.58 -31.53 27.55
CA SER A 79 28.36 -31.63 29.01
C SER A 79 28.58 -33.06 29.55
N GLY A 80 28.75 -34.05 28.67
CA GLY A 80 28.89 -35.44 29.03
C GLY A 80 30.34 -35.86 29.37
N PRO A 81 30.54 -37.09 29.90
CA PRO A 81 31.85 -37.58 30.30
C PRO A 81 32.86 -37.78 29.16
N ASN A 82 32.35 -37.84 27.91
CA ASN A 82 33.15 -37.96 26.68
C ASN A 82 33.38 -36.61 25.96
N SER A 83 33.34 -35.53 26.71
CA SER A 83 33.62 -34.19 26.17
C SER A 83 35.08 -34.09 25.68
N SER A 84 35.27 -33.46 24.51
CA SER A 84 36.57 -33.17 23.94
C SER A 84 36.67 -31.69 23.49
N SER A 85 37.89 -31.18 23.40
CA SER A 85 38.12 -29.82 22.91
C SER A 85 37.57 -29.63 21.50
N THR A 86 37.57 -30.67 20.68
CA THR A 86 36.99 -30.64 19.31
C THR A 86 35.48 -30.44 19.35
N LYS A 87 34.76 -31.17 20.21
CA LYS A 87 33.30 -31.04 20.38
C LYS A 87 32.92 -29.67 20.93
N LEU A 88 33.70 -29.13 21.85
CA LEU A 88 33.49 -27.80 22.39
C LEU A 88 33.64 -26.73 21.27
N SER A 89 34.67 -26.83 20.47
CA SER A 89 34.89 -25.93 19.34
C SER A 89 33.77 -26.03 18.30
N GLU A 90 33.28 -27.22 18.02
CA GLU A 90 32.13 -27.44 17.11
C GLU A 90 30.86 -26.81 17.67
N PHE A 91 30.56 -27.00 18.96
CA PHE A 91 29.42 -26.34 19.60
C PHE A 91 29.49 -24.81 19.51
N GLU A 92 30.63 -24.21 19.84
CA GLU A 92 30.84 -22.78 19.78
C GLU A 92 30.67 -22.24 18.33
N ASN A 93 31.22 -22.94 17.35
CA ASN A 93 31.05 -22.58 15.94
C ASN A 93 29.59 -22.63 15.48
N GLN A 94 28.87 -23.70 15.82
CA GLN A 94 27.44 -23.84 15.47
C GLN A 94 26.56 -22.80 16.21
N LYS A 95 26.87 -22.52 17.46
CA LYS A 95 26.19 -21.47 18.24
C LYS A 95 26.38 -20.09 17.60
N ASN A 96 27.60 -19.75 17.23
CA ASN A 96 27.90 -18.48 16.57
C ASN A 96 27.20 -18.38 15.21
N ARG A 97 27.16 -19.47 14.46
CA ARG A 97 26.41 -19.55 13.18
C ARG A 97 24.92 -19.33 13.40
N PHE A 98 24.32 -20.00 14.38
CA PHE A 98 22.90 -19.83 14.72
C PHE A 98 22.57 -18.38 15.06
N LEU A 99 23.34 -17.75 15.96
CA LEU A 99 23.14 -16.36 16.35
C LEU A 99 23.31 -15.40 15.17
N GLY A 100 24.32 -15.64 14.34
CA GLY A 100 24.55 -14.83 13.13
C GLY A 100 23.39 -14.92 12.13
N LEU A 101 22.88 -16.13 11.85
CA LEU A 101 21.72 -16.34 10.97
C LEU A 101 20.44 -15.74 11.55
N GLN A 102 20.21 -15.88 12.84
CA GLN A 102 19.07 -15.28 13.52
C GLN A 102 19.05 -13.76 13.33
N GLN A 103 20.16 -13.10 13.61
CA GLN A 103 20.30 -11.66 13.45
C GLN A 103 20.17 -11.23 11.97
N GLN A 104 20.78 -11.98 11.07
CA GLN A 104 20.70 -11.71 9.62
C GLN A 104 19.25 -11.80 9.14
N TYR A 105 18.53 -12.87 9.47
CA TYR A 105 17.14 -13.07 9.04
C TYR A 105 16.21 -12.00 9.62
N GLU A 106 16.41 -11.59 10.86
CA GLU A 106 15.65 -10.50 11.45
C GLU A 106 15.84 -9.19 10.70
N GLN A 107 17.09 -8.81 10.41
CA GLN A 107 17.39 -7.60 9.65
C GLN A 107 16.84 -7.65 8.21
N GLU A 108 17.00 -8.79 7.53
CA GLU A 108 16.48 -8.97 6.17
C GLU A 108 14.95 -8.94 6.13
N ASN A 109 14.28 -9.55 7.11
CA ASN A 109 12.83 -9.52 7.20
C ASN A 109 12.30 -8.09 7.42
N MET A 110 12.98 -7.29 8.25
CA MET A 110 12.62 -5.87 8.44
C MET A 110 12.79 -5.08 7.14
N ARG A 111 13.92 -5.24 6.45
CA ARG A 111 14.18 -4.58 5.16
C ARG A 111 13.16 -4.96 4.09
N LEU A 112 12.79 -6.24 4.02
CA LEU A 112 11.77 -6.71 3.08
C LEU A 112 10.40 -6.11 3.37
N LYS A 113 9.98 -6.05 4.64
CA LYS A 113 8.72 -5.41 5.03
C LYS A 113 8.66 -3.95 4.61
N GLU A 114 9.74 -3.21 4.83
CA GLU A 114 9.84 -1.80 4.44
C GLU A 114 9.83 -1.61 2.92
N ALA A 115 10.58 -2.45 2.19
CA ALA A 115 10.58 -2.45 0.74
C ALA A 115 9.19 -2.76 0.16
N TYR A 116 8.49 -3.75 0.69
CA TYR A 116 7.15 -4.12 0.27
C TYR A 116 6.13 -3.01 0.56
N PHE A 117 6.20 -2.40 1.75
CA PHE A 117 5.37 -1.25 2.08
C PHE A 117 5.57 -0.10 1.08
N THR A 118 6.82 0.22 0.77
CA THR A 118 7.15 1.27 -0.20
C THR A 118 6.65 0.93 -1.60
N GLN A 119 6.79 -0.33 -2.03
CA GLN A 119 6.33 -0.79 -3.33
C GLN A 119 4.80 -0.72 -3.46
N ILE A 120 4.07 -1.17 -2.42
CA ILE A 120 2.60 -1.12 -2.41
C ILE A 120 2.10 0.33 -2.45
N ARG A 121 2.71 1.21 -1.64
CA ARG A 121 2.37 2.64 -1.66
C ARG A 121 2.59 3.27 -3.04
N LYS A 122 3.73 2.94 -3.65
CA LYS A 122 4.04 3.44 -5.00
C LYS A 122 3.01 2.97 -6.00
N GLU A 123 2.65 1.70 -6.01
CA GLU A 123 1.62 1.14 -6.89
C GLU A 123 0.28 1.86 -6.73
N ILE A 124 -0.21 2.01 -5.49
CA ILE A 124 -1.47 2.71 -5.21
C ILE A 124 -1.40 4.17 -5.69
N ASN A 125 -0.30 4.87 -5.42
CA ASN A 125 -0.13 6.28 -5.82
C ASN A 125 -0.10 6.43 -7.35
N ASP A 126 0.67 5.60 -8.05
CA ASP A 126 0.77 5.64 -9.52
C ASP A 126 -0.60 5.38 -10.17
N LYS A 127 -1.34 4.37 -9.65
CA LYS A 127 -2.70 4.05 -10.11
C LYS A 127 -3.70 5.13 -9.75
N SER A 128 -3.58 5.78 -8.59
CA SER A 128 -4.41 6.91 -8.18
C SER A 128 -4.29 8.08 -9.16
N GLN A 129 -3.06 8.42 -9.56
CA GLN A 129 -2.83 9.48 -10.53
C GLN A 129 -3.44 9.14 -11.90
N ALA A 130 -3.24 7.91 -12.38
CA ALA A 130 -3.78 7.47 -13.66
C ALA A 130 -5.32 7.42 -13.63
N PHE A 131 -5.92 6.93 -12.55
CA PHE A 131 -7.36 6.92 -12.36
C PHE A 131 -7.95 8.33 -12.33
N ALA A 132 -7.36 9.22 -11.52
CA ALA A 132 -7.82 10.60 -11.43
C ALA A 132 -7.78 11.32 -12.79
N ALA A 133 -6.69 11.15 -13.54
CA ALA A 133 -6.56 11.72 -14.87
C ALA A 133 -7.61 11.14 -15.86
N ALA A 134 -7.79 9.81 -15.86
CA ALA A 134 -8.74 9.13 -16.74
C ALA A 134 -10.20 9.50 -16.46
N LYS A 135 -10.53 9.80 -15.19
CA LYS A 135 -11.88 10.16 -14.73
C LYS A 135 -12.12 11.67 -14.70
N GLY A 136 -11.10 12.48 -14.96
CA GLY A 136 -11.19 13.94 -14.98
C GLY A 136 -11.37 14.56 -13.60
N TYR A 137 -10.77 13.97 -12.55
CA TYR A 137 -10.74 14.59 -11.23
C TYR A 137 -9.71 15.72 -11.19
N ASP A 138 -10.11 16.87 -10.66
CA ASP A 138 -9.22 18.00 -10.36
C ASP A 138 -8.44 17.75 -9.06
N TYR A 139 -9.10 17.11 -8.08
CA TYR A 139 -8.51 16.70 -6.80
C TYR A 139 -8.96 15.29 -6.45
N PHE A 140 -7.98 14.48 -6.04
CA PHE A 140 -8.20 13.12 -5.61
C PHE A 140 -7.48 12.88 -4.28
N PHE A 141 -8.24 12.56 -3.24
CA PHE A 141 -7.75 12.49 -1.87
C PHE A 141 -7.71 11.05 -1.35
N ALA A 142 -6.84 10.82 -0.38
CA ALA A 142 -6.81 9.60 0.41
C ALA A 142 -7.25 9.88 1.85
N ALA A 143 -8.32 9.26 2.29
CA ALA A 143 -8.72 9.23 3.69
C ALA A 143 -7.93 8.12 4.39
N VAL A 144 -6.92 8.51 5.17
CA VAL A 144 -6.04 7.57 5.90
C VAL A 144 -6.36 7.51 7.40
N GLY A 145 -7.31 8.34 7.87
CA GLY A 145 -7.71 8.40 9.27
C GLY A 145 -6.78 9.22 10.16
N ASP A 146 -5.84 9.95 9.57
CA ASP A 146 -4.87 10.83 10.27
C ASP A 146 -5.35 12.29 10.40
N GLY A 147 -6.55 12.59 9.89
CA GLY A 147 -7.14 13.92 9.90
C GLY A 147 -6.83 14.78 8.68
N ALA A 148 -6.07 14.29 7.70
CA ALA A 148 -5.81 15.02 6.45
C ALA A 148 -7.09 15.22 5.63
N LEU A 149 -7.98 14.24 5.62
CA LEU A 149 -9.36 14.34 5.15
C LEU A 149 -10.29 14.00 6.32
N MET A 150 -10.89 15.01 6.95
CA MET A 150 -11.78 14.83 8.11
C MET A 150 -13.22 14.48 7.72
N TYR A 151 -13.66 14.95 6.55
CA TYR A 151 -15.00 14.72 6.03
C TYR A 151 -14.99 14.74 4.51
N GLY A 152 -15.73 13.83 3.90
CA GLY A 152 -16.09 13.82 2.49
C GLY A 152 -17.53 13.36 2.35
N ALA A 153 -18.29 13.97 1.43
CA ALA A 153 -19.63 13.51 1.14
C ALA A 153 -19.58 12.08 0.57
N GLU A 154 -20.53 11.24 0.93
CA GLU A 154 -20.62 9.84 0.47
C GLU A 154 -20.67 9.74 -1.07
N THR A 155 -21.24 10.76 -1.73
CA THR A 155 -21.27 10.88 -3.19
C THR A 155 -19.90 11.06 -3.84
N GLU A 156 -18.90 11.51 -3.07
CA GLU A 156 -17.52 11.71 -3.51
C GLU A 156 -16.60 10.52 -3.15
N ASP A 157 -17.13 9.52 -2.40
CA ASP A 157 -16.41 8.29 -2.11
C ASP A 157 -16.39 7.37 -3.33
N VAL A 158 -15.22 7.22 -3.90
CA VAL A 158 -14.98 6.37 -5.07
C VAL A 158 -14.07 5.18 -4.77
N THR A 159 -14.00 4.80 -3.49
CA THR A 159 -13.16 3.68 -3.01
C THR A 159 -13.41 2.40 -3.80
N LYS A 160 -14.68 2.03 -3.99
CA LYS A 160 -15.04 0.82 -4.73
C LYS A 160 -14.65 0.89 -6.21
N GLU A 161 -14.91 2.02 -6.84
CA GLU A 161 -14.59 2.22 -8.26
C GLU A 161 -13.07 2.21 -8.48
N PHE A 162 -12.33 2.84 -7.59
CA PHE A 162 -10.88 2.82 -7.63
C PHE A 162 -10.32 1.42 -7.37
N GLN A 163 -10.88 0.66 -6.43
CA GLN A 163 -10.49 -0.73 -6.17
C GLN A 163 -10.68 -1.60 -7.43
N GLU A 164 -11.81 -1.46 -8.11
CA GLU A 164 -12.06 -2.18 -9.38
C GLU A 164 -11.06 -1.79 -10.48
N TYR A 165 -10.66 -0.52 -10.52
CA TYR A 165 -9.64 -0.04 -11.45
C TYR A 165 -8.26 -0.63 -11.13
N LEU A 166 -7.87 -0.62 -9.85
CA LEU A 166 -6.60 -1.19 -9.35
C LEU A 166 -6.51 -2.69 -9.66
N ASP A 167 -7.63 -3.40 -9.57
CA ASP A 167 -7.70 -4.85 -9.80
C ASP A 167 -7.59 -5.25 -11.27
N LYS A 168 -7.91 -4.36 -12.21
CA LYS A 168 -7.92 -4.63 -13.66
C LYS A 168 -6.63 -4.21 -14.36
N ASN A 169 -5.87 -3.33 -13.78
CA ASN A 169 -4.70 -2.70 -14.36
C ASN A 169 -3.43 -2.96 -13.54
#